data_4a4f983b49a2b642fce5c9f0589767c4
#
_entry.id   4a4f983b49a2b642fce5c9f0589767c4
#
_cell.length_a   1.000
_cell.length_b   1.000
_cell.length_c   1.000
_cell.angle_alpha   90.00
_cell.angle_beta   90.00
_cell.angle_gamma   90.00
#
_symmetry.space_group_name_H-M   'P 1'
#
loop_
_entity.id
_entity.type
_entity.pdbx_description
1 polymer ?
#
loop_
_entity_poly.entity_id
_entity_poly.type
_entity_poly.pdbx_seq_one_letter_code
_entity_poly.pdbx_strand_id
1 'polypeptide(L)'
;NLAPLLGFVEVLIWIVAIGQLVQNLGSATSYLGYAAGFAAGNYIGMLLEDRLAIGTLVVRAIVPVGGVEVMKRLHDAGFGVTGVDGEGTTGPVKLVYTVVMRKHIREVMDIIHNVHPKAFITVEDARDAQEGVFPSRKNLNRKVYAGRIAK
;
A
#
# COMPACT_ATOMS: atom_id res chain seq x y z
N ASN A 1 -20.77 -7.47 -8.71
CA ASN A 1 -20.80 -6.24 -9.53
C ASN A 1 -21.64 -5.13 -8.86
N LEU A 2 -21.10 -4.55 -7.77
CA LEU A 2 -21.74 -3.45 -7.02
C LEU A 2 -21.41 -2.08 -7.62
N ALA A 3 -20.36 -1.97 -8.45
CA ALA A 3 -19.90 -0.70 -9.00
C ALA A 3 -20.98 0.08 -9.78
N PRO A 4 -21.77 -0.51 -10.68
CA PRO A 4 -22.81 0.24 -11.38
C PRO A 4 -23.92 0.75 -10.45
N LEU A 5 -24.25 -0.01 -9.39
CA LEU A 5 -25.26 0.39 -8.41
C LEU A 5 -24.77 1.56 -7.57
N LEU A 6 -23.48 1.53 -7.14
CA LEU A 6 -22.87 2.64 -6.43
C LEU A 6 -22.80 3.89 -7.31
N GLY A 7 -22.42 3.75 -8.58
CA GLY A 7 -22.40 4.88 -9.53
C GLY A 7 -23.81 5.48 -9.75
N PHE A 8 -24.84 4.66 -9.81
CA PHE A 8 -26.22 5.15 -9.91
C PHE A 8 -26.63 5.99 -8.68
N VAL A 9 -26.33 5.49 -7.47
CA VAL A 9 -26.61 6.20 -6.22
C VAL A 9 -25.82 7.51 -6.14
N GLU A 10 -24.55 7.48 -6.55
CA GLU A 10 -23.69 8.67 -6.61
C GLU A 10 -24.30 9.76 -7.50
N VAL A 11 -24.71 9.39 -8.72
CA VAL A 11 -25.34 10.32 -9.67
C VAL A 11 -26.66 10.88 -9.13
N LEU A 12 -27.48 10.08 -8.46
CA LEU A 12 -28.70 10.56 -7.83
C LEU A 12 -28.41 11.60 -6.74
N ILE A 13 -27.46 11.35 -5.87
CA ILE A 13 -27.04 12.31 -4.84
C ILE A 13 -26.55 13.60 -5.49
N TRP A 14 -25.79 13.50 -6.57
CA TRP A 14 -25.27 14.64 -7.32
C TRP A 14 -26.40 15.50 -7.91
N ILE A 15 -27.38 14.89 -8.54
CA ILE A 15 -28.54 15.58 -9.13
C ILE A 15 -29.34 16.32 -8.05
N VAL A 16 -29.57 15.69 -6.89
CA VAL A 16 -30.26 16.33 -5.78
C VAL A 16 -29.46 17.52 -5.23
N ALA A 17 -28.15 17.35 -5.04
CA ALA A 17 -27.27 18.41 -4.54
C ALA A 17 -27.23 19.63 -5.48
N ILE A 18 -27.11 19.39 -6.79
CA ILE A 18 -27.15 20.46 -7.81
C ILE A 18 -28.52 21.14 -7.84
N GLY A 19 -29.60 20.36 -7.77
CA GLY A 19 -30.96 20.92 -7.73
C GLY A 19 -31.17 21.86 -6.56
N GLN A 20 -30.67 21.52 -5.38
CA GLN A 20 -30.71 22.40 -4.20
C GLN A 20 -29.83 23.64 -4.36
N LEU A 21 -28.66 23.50 -4.97
CA LEU A 21 -27.76 24.63 -5.22
C LEU A 21 -28.40 25.64 -6.18
N VAL A 22 -28.98 25.15 -7.28
CA VAL A 22 -29.62 25.98 -8.30
C VAL A 22 -30.82 26.78 -7.74
N GLN A 23 -31.61 26.18 -6.85
CA GLN A 23 -32.73 26.85 -6.18
C GLN A 23 -32.28 27.98 -5.23
N ASN A 24 -31.03 27.95 -4.77
CA ASN A 24 -30.45 28.89 -3.82
C ASN A 24 -29.34 29.78 -4.43
N LEU A 25 -29.39 30.04 -5.72
CA LEU A 25 -28.36 30.77 -6.47
C LEU A 25 -28.13 32.22 -6.00
N GLY A 26 -28.99 32.78 -5.13
CA GLY A 26 -28.81 34.11 -4.57
C GLY A 26 -27.97 34.19 -3.29
N SER A 27 -27.52 33.09 -2.74
CA SER A 27 -26.84 33.03 -1.44
C SER A 27 -25.36 32.64 -1.58
N ALA A 28 -24.45 33.55 -1.26
CA ALA A 28 -23.01 33.27 -1.18
C ALA A 28 -22.70 32.15 -0.17
N THR A 29 -23.49 32.01 0.87
CA THR A 29 -23.40 30.96 1.89
C THR A 29 -23.62 29.56 1.28
N SER A 30 -24.51 29.42 0.30
CA SER A 30 -24.77 28.14 -0.38
C SER A 30 -23.57 27.69 -1.21
N TYR A 31 -22.92 28.63 -1.91
CA TYR A 31 -21.71 28.33 -2.67
C TYR A 31 -20.53 27.89 -1.77
N LEU A 32 -20.32 28.63 -0.67
CA LEU A 32 -19.29 28.34 0.30
C LEU A 32 -19.55 27.00 0.99
N GLY A 33 -20.79 26.74 1.38
CA GLY A 33 -21.19 25.46 1.98
C GLY A 33 -20.95 24.26 1.05
N TYR A 34 -21.31 24.40 -0.22
CA TYR A 34 -21.06 23.37 -1.23
C TYR A 34 -19.57 23.13 -1.45
N ALA A 35 -18.78 24.19 -1.65
CA ALA A 35 -17.34 24.08 -1.86
C ALA A 35 -16.63 23.47 -0.64
N ALA A 36 -17.00 23.86 0.57
CA ALA A 36 -16.45 23.31 1.80
C ALA A 36 -16.83 21.84 2.00
N GLY A 37 -18.08 21.47 1.71
CA GLY A 37 -18.54 20.08 1.76
C GLY A 37 -17.80 19.18 0.76
N PHE A 38 -17.59 19.65 -0.46
CA PHE A 38 -16.82 18.94 -1.48
C PHE A 38 -15.36 18.75 -1.07
N ALA A 39 -14.72 19.80 -0.58
CA ALA A 39 -13.34 19.73 -0.10
C ALA A 39 -13.20 18.77 1.10
N ALA A 40 -14.11 18.84 2.06
CA ALA A 40 -14.13 17.93 3.20
C ALA A 40 -14.37 16.49 2.79
N GLY A 41 -15.27 16.23 1.86
CA GLY A 41 -15.56 14.91 1.32
C GLY A 41 -14.32 14.28 0.64
N ASN A 42 -13.65 15.05 -0.20
CA ASN A 42 -12.40 14.61 -0.83
C ASN A 42 -11.30 14.30 0.21
N TYR A 43 -11.13 15.15 1.20
CA TYR A 43 -10.15 14.95 2.25
C TYR A 43 -10.43 13.67 3.06
N ILE A 44 -11.69 13.47 3.47
CA ILE A 44 -12.11 12.26 4.19
C ILE A 44 -11.96 11.03 3.30
N GLY A 45 -12.28 11.12 2.01
CA GLY A 45 -12.09 10.03 1.04
C GLY A 45 -10.64 9.58 0.95
N MET A 46 -9.70 10.51 0.81
CA MET A 46 -8.25 10.21 0.80
C MET A 46 -7.79 9.56 2.12
N LEU A 47 -8.26 10.07 3.28
CA LEU A 47 -7.93 9.48 4.58
C LEU A 47 -8.43 8.05 4.73
N LEU A 48 -9.61 7.76 4.20
CA LEU A 48 -10.18 6.41 4.22
C LEU A 48 -9.41 5.47 3.29
N GLU A 49 -9.05 5.93 2.09
CA GLU A 49 -8.22 5.17 1.16
C GLU A 49 -6.88 4.78 1.77
N ASP A 50 -6.18 5.74 2.38
CA ASP A 50 -4.91 5.50 3.06
C ASP A 50 -5.05 4.52 4.23
N ARG A 51 -6.14 4.61 5.01
CA ARG A 51 -6.39 3.71 6.13
C ARG A 51 -6.78 2.30 5.71
N LEU A 52 -7.55 2.17 4.65
CA LEU A 52 -7.94 0.87 4.13
C LEU A 52 -6.72 0.13 3.57
N ALA A 53 -5.69 0.87 3.13
CA ALA A 53 -4.43 0.33 2.59
C ALA A 53 -4.70 -0.87 1.64
N ILE A 54 -5.75 -0.73 0.82
CA ILE A 54 -6.17 -1.76 -0.13
C ILE A 54 -5.20 -1.76 -1.30
N GLY A 55 -4.85 -2.96 -1.75
CA GLY A 55 -4.00 -3.15 -2.91
C GLY A 55 -2.74 -3.94 -2.58
N THR A 56 -2.10 -4.36 -3.66
CA THR A 56 -0.86 -5.12 -3.65
C THR A 56 0.23 -4.27 -4.27
N LEU A 57 1.41 -4.29 -3.68
CA LEU A 57 2.56 -3.53 -4.12
C LEU A 57 3.68 -4.48 -4.53
N VAL A 58 4.36 -4.15 -5.60
CA VAL A 58 5.65 -4.74 -5.97
C VAL A 58 6.74 -3.84 -5.42
N VAL A 59 7.55 -4.38 -4.54
CA VAL A 59 8.73 -3.71 -4.00
C VAL A 59 9.96 -4.28 -4.68
N ARG A 60 10.75 -3.41 -5.27
CA ARG A 60 12.04 -3.74 -5.88
C ARG A 60 13.14 -2.99 -5.12
N ALA A 61 14.07 -3.74 -4.54
CA ALA A 61 15.25 -3.18 -3.92
C ALA A 61 16.50 -3.53 -4.71
N ILE A 62 17.34 -2.54 -4.99
CA ILE A 62 18.66 -2.73 -5.60
C ILE A 62 19.69 -2.59 -4.49
N VAL A 63 20.38 -3.69 -4.19
CA VAL A 63 21.29 -3.79 -3.05
C VAL A 63 22.67 -4.22 -3.55
N PRO A 64 23.70 -3.36 -3.47
CA PRO A 64 25.05 -3.71 -3.89
C PRO A 64 25.69 -4.80 -3.00
N VAL A 65 25.48 -4.71 -1.68
CA VAL A 65 26.01 -5.63 -0.68
C VAL A 65 24.90 -6.03 0.28
N GLY A 66 24.86 -7.31 0.69
CA GLY A 66 23.87 -7.78 1.67
C GLY A 66 22.52 -8.19 1.08
N GLY A 67 22.37 -8.26 -0.25
CA GLY A 67 21.11 -8.64 -0.90
C GLY A 67 20.59 -10.01 -0.49
N VAL A 68 21.49 -10.98 -0.22
CA VAL A 68 21.11 -12.31 0.28
C VAL A 68 20.54 -12.21 1.70
N GLU A 69 21.13 -11.37 2.56
CA GLU A 69 20.63 -11.14 3.92
C GLU A 69 19.25 -10.46 3.91
N VAL A 70 19.02 -9.50 3.01
CA VAL A 70 17.71 -8.88 2.80
C VAL A 70 16.68 -9.95 2.43
N MET A 71 17.00 -10.81 1.46
CA MET A 71 16.11 -11.90 1.05
C MET A 71 15.78 -12.84 2.20
N LYS A 72 16.79 -13.22 2.98
CA LYS A 72 16.62 -14.10 4.14
C LYS A 72 15.69 -13.48 5.19
N ARG A 73 15.91 -12.24 5.57
CA ARG A 73 15.08 -11.55 6.57
C ARG A 73 13.64 -11.35 6.10
N LEU A 74 13.43 -11.00 4.83
CA LEU A 74 12.10 -10.93 4.25
C LEU A 74 11.41 -12.29 4.24
N HIS A 75 12.14 -13.34 3.85
CA HIS A 75 11.62 -14.72 3.89
C HIS A 75 11.27 -15.15 5.32
N ASP A 76 12.13 -14.87 6.29
CA ASP A 76 11.90 -15.18 7.70
C ASP A 76 10.70 -14.42 8.29
N ALA A 77 10.40 -13.24 7.76
CA ALA A 77 9.19 -12.47 8.06
C ALA A 77 7.93 -13.00 7.35
N GLY A 78 8.08 -13.99 6.45
CA GLY A 78 6.98 -14.66 5.75
C GLY A 78 6.60 -14.02 4.42
N PHE A 79 7.44 -13.14 3.88
CA PHE A 79 7.23 -12.57 2.55
C PHE A 79 7.84 -13.47 1.45
N GLY A 80 7.13 -13.56 0.32
CA GLY A 80 7.67 -14.16 -0.90
C GLY A 80 8.75 -13.24 -1.49
N VAL A 81 9.92 -13.79 -1.78
CA VAL A 81 11.06 -13.01 -2.26
C VAL A 81 11.71 -13.68 -3.45
N THR A 82 12.04 -12.90 -4.47
CA THR A 82 12.82 -13.34 -5.62
C THR A 82 14.04 -12.43 -5.77
N GLY A 83 15.22 -13.03 -5.89
CA GLY A 83 16.46 -12.30 -6.13
C GLY A 83 17.00 -12.58 -7.52
N VAL A 84 17.50 -11.51 -8.16
CA VAL A 84 18.18 -11.58 -9.46
C VAL A 84 19.54 -10.90 -9.31
N ASP A 85 20.59 -11.56 -9.78
CA ASP A 85 21.92 -10.95 -9.84
C ASP A 85 21.98 -10.03 -11.06
N GLY A 86 22.57 -8.86 -10.88
CA GLY A 86 22.71 -7.86 -11.92
C GLY A 86 24.00 -7.06 -11.79
N GLU A 87 24.28 -6.26 -12.79
CA GLU A 87 25.41 -5.34 -12.79
C GLU A 87 24.90 -3.88 -12.74
N GLY A 88 25.38 -3.14 -11.76
CA GLY A 88 25.17 -1.70 -11.64
C GLY A 88 26.38 -0.92 -12.11
N THR A 89 26.24 0.39 -12.24
CA THR A 89 27.32 1.28 -12.67
C THR A 89 28.55 1.22 -11.76
N THR A 90 28.35 0.88 -10.49
CA THR A 90 29.42 0.81 -9.46
C THR A 90 29.85 -0.62 -9.12
N GLY A 91 29.36 -1.62 -9.86
CA GLY A 91 29.69 -3.03 -9.64
C GLY A 91 28.48 -3.95 -9.49
N PRO A 92 28.69 -5.20 -9.07
CA PRO A 92 27.61 -6.17 -8.92
C PRO A 92 26.54 -5.73 -7.94
N VAL A 93 25.30 -5.99 -8.27
CA VAL A 93 24.13 -5.69 -7.45
C VAL A 93 23.19 -6.90 -7.39
N LYS A 94 22.43 -7.00 -6.32
CA LYS A 94 21.31 -7.93 -6.24
C LYS A 94 19.99 -7.16 -6.27
N LEU A 95 19.14 -7.49 -7.24
CA LEU A 95 17.77 -7.01 -7.30
C LEU A 95 16.89 -7.95 -6.49
N VAL A 96 16.24 -7.42 -5.48
CA VAL A 96 15.34 -8.15 -4.61
C VAL A 96 13.92 -7.70 -4.90
N TYR A 97 13.08 -8.63 -5.32
CA TYR A 97 11.67 -8.41 -5.60
C TYR A 97 10.82 -9.06 -4.52
N THR A 98 9.83 -8.34 -4.04
CA THR A 98 8.79 -8.89 -3.18
C THR A 98 7.44 -8.27 -3.51
N VAL A 99 6.39 -9.08 -3.44
CA VAL A 99 5.01 -8.65 -3.66
C VAL A 99 4.29 -8.67 -2.32
N VAL A 100 3.77 -7.54 -1.89
CA VAL A 100 3.22 -7.38 -0.55
C VAL A 100 1.92 -6.60 -0.56
N MET A 101 1.05 -6.86 0.42
CA MET A 101 -0.11 -6.00 0.63
C MET A 101 0.35 -4.62 1.10
N ARG A 102 -0.30 -3.56 0.65
CA ARG A 102 0.02 -2.15 1.00
C ARG A 102 0.18 -1.93 2.51
N LYS A 103 -0.60 -2.61 3.35
CA LYS A 103 -0.50 -2.52 4.81
C LYS A 103 0.83 -2.99 5.41
N HIS A 104 1.59 -3.82 4.69
CA HIS A 104 2.88 -4.37 5.14
C HIS A 104 4.09 -3.63 4.57
N ILE A 105 3.87 -2.58 3.77
CA ILE A 105 4.96 -1.87 3.09
C ILE A 105 5.99 -1.32 4.08
N ARG A 106 5.55 -0.77 5.21
CA ARG A 106 6.45 -0.20 6.24
C ARG A 106 7.37 -1.27 6.81
N GLU A 107 6.83 -2.44 7.17
CA GLU A 107 7.60 -3.57 7.68
C GLU A 107 8.67 -4.03 6.68
N VAL A 108 8.33 -4.14 5.41
CA VAL A 108 9.27 -4.49 4.34
C VAL A 108 10.36 -3.44 4.19
N MET A 109 10.00 -2.16 4.18
CA MET A 109 10.97 -1.07 4.10
C MET A 109 11.95 -1.07 5.28
N ASP A 110 11.45 -1.29 6.49
CA ASP A 110 12.27 -1.36 7.71
C ASP A 110 13.25 -2.54 7.65
N ILE A 111 12.81 -3.71 7.18
CA ILE A 111 13.69 -4.87 7.00
C ILE A 111 14.82 -4.56 6.02
N ILE A 112 14.51 -3.95 4.89
CA ILE A 112 15.51 -3.61 3.87
C ILE A 112 16.49 -2.56 4.39
N HIS A 113 15.99 -1.47 5.00
CA HIS A 113 16.82 -0.38 5.52
C HIS A 113 17.70 -0.82 6.69
N ASN A 114 17.26 -1.76 7.52
CA ASN A 114 18.06 -2.32 8.61
C ASN A 114 19.29 -3.11 8.12
N VAL A 115 19.23 -3.65 6.90
CA VAL A 115 20.38 -4.33 6.28
C VAL A 115 21.21 -3.36 5.46
N HIS A 116 20.56 -2.52 4.67
CA HIS A 116 21.22 -1.56 3.78
C HIS A 116 20.48 -0.21 3.80
N PRO A 117 20.89 0.73 4.67
CA PRO A 117 20.20 2.01 4.85
C PRO A 117 20.11 2.90 3.59
N LYS A 118 21.01 2.69 2.63
CA LYS A 118 21.06 3.42 1.36
C LYS A 118 20.60 2.56 0.16
N ALA A 119 19.83 1.50 0.40
CA ALA A 119 19.26 0.70 -0.69
C ALA A 119 18.35 1.57 -1.58
N PHE A 120 18.50 1.43 -2.90
CA PHE A 120 17.55 2.05 -3.83
C PHE A 120 16.30 1.17 -3.91
N ILE A 121 15.16 1.74 -3.52
CA ILE A 121 13.90 1.00 -3.45
C ILE A 121 12.87 1.70 -4.34
N THR A 122 12.24 0.94 -5.22
CA THR A 122 11.04 1.34 -5.97
C THR A 122 9.84 0.56 -5.51
N VAL A 123 8.70 1.24 -5.44
CA VAL A 123 7.41 0.66 -5.07
C VAL A 123 6.41 0.97 -6.17
N GLU A 124 5.78 -0.07 -6.71
CA GLU A 124 4.82 0.03 -7.80
C GLU A 124 3.52 -0.66 -7.41
N ASP A 125 2.38 -0.11 -7.85
CA ASP A 125 1.09 -0.77 -7.65
C ASP A 125 0.96 -1.98 -8.59
N ALA A 126 0.69 -3.16 -8.02
CA ALA A 126 0.38 -4.35 -8.79
C ALA A 126 -1.11 -4.34 -9.16
N ARG A 127 -1.43 -4.32 -10.46
CA ARG A 127 -2.82 -4.39 -10.92
C ARG A 127 -3.44 -5.76 -10.72
N ASP A 128 -2.65 -6.81 -10.86
CA ASP A 128 -3.04 -8.20 -10.62
C ASP A 128 -1.82 -8.99 -10.13
N ALA A 129 -2.00 -9.77 -9.06
CA ALA A 129 -0.99 -10.67 -8.54
C ALA A 129 -1.68 -11.96 -8.10
N GLN A 130 -1.45 -13.03 -8.85
CA GLN A 130 -2.01 -14.36 -8.57
C GLN A 130 -0.94 -15.24 -7.93
N GLU A 131 -1.32 -16.09 -6.97
CA GLU A 131 -0.45 -17.08 -6.32
C GLU A 131 0.79 -16.50 -5.60
N GLY A 132 0.63 -15.38 -4.89
CA GLY A 132 1.69 -14.79 -4.06
C GLY A 132 1.83 -15.45 -2.68
N VAL A 133 3.05 -15.48 -2.13
CA VAL A 133 3.29 -15.85 -0.73
C VAL A 133 3.15 -14.62 0.15
N PHE A 134 2.09 -14.60 0.96
CA PHE A 134 1.80 -13.51 1.88
C PHE A 134 1.86 -13.99 3.34
N PRO A 135 2.36 -13.16 4.29
CA PRO A 135 2.39 -13.54 5.69
C PRO A 135 0.98 -13.77 6.23
N SER A 136 0.72 -14.99 6.72
CA SER A 136 -0.54 -15.32 7.38
C SER A 136 -0.42 -15.02 8.88
N ARG A 137 -1.47 -14.40 9.48
CA ARG A 137 -1.56 -14.12 10.92
C ARG A 137 -1.25 -15.34 11.82
N LYS A 138 -1.45 -16.57 11.31
CA LYS A 138 -1.16 -17.81 12.05
C LYS A 138 0.35 -18.06 12.25
N ASN A 139 1.20 -17.58 11.35
CA ASN A 139 2.65 -17.82 11.43
C ASN A 139 3.38 -16.87 12.38
N LEU A 140 2.86 -15.65 12.59
CA LEU A 140 3.43 -14.70 13.55
C LEU A 140 3.30 -15.19 15.00
N ASN A 141 2.16 -15.77 15.36
CA ASN A 141 1.94 -16.28 16.74
C ASN A 141 2.80 -17.52 17.05
N ARG A 142 3.14 -18.35 16.07
CA ARG A 142 3.92 -19.57 16.28
C ARG A 142 5.39 -19.29 16.66
N LYS A 143 5.99 -18.21 16.15
CA LYS A 143 7.39 -17.82 16.50
C LYS A 143 7.48 -17.16 17.88
N VAL A 144 6.45 -16.43 18.32
CA VAL A 144 6.43 -15.82 19.66
C VAL A 144 6.33 -16.87 20.76
N TYR A 145 5.62 -17.98 20.53
CA TYR A 145 5.50 -19.06 21.52
C TYR A 145 6.71 -20.01 21.52
N ALA A 146 7.38 -20.23 20.36
CA ALA A 146 8.57 -21.09 20.32
C ALA A 146 9.79 -20.48 21.02
N GLY A 147 9.90 -19.16 21.08
CA GLY A 147 10.97 -18.45 21.81
C GLY A 147 10.80 -18.38 23.33
N ARG A 148 9.64 -18.80 23.86
CA ARG A 148 9.35 -18.78 25.32
C ARG A 148 9.56 -20.12 26.03
N ILE A 149 9.79 -21.19 25.28
CA ILE A 149 9.96 -22.55 25.84
C ILE A 149 11.45 -22.95 25.91
N ALA A 150 12.36 -22.11 25.40
CA ALA A 150 13.81 -22.33 25.44
C ALA A 150 14.49 -21.32 26.40
N LYS A 151 14.07 -21.32 27.66
CA LYS A 151 14.82 -20.76 28.80
C LYS A 151 14.63 -21.67 29.98
#